data_a71d8220fdd07a7985d5da45cdd3145e
#
_entry.id   a71d8220fdd07a7985d5da45cdd3145e
#
_cell.length_a   1.000
_cell.length_b   1.000
_cell.length_c   1.000
_cell.angle_alpha   90.00
_cell.angle_beta   90.00
_cell.angle_gamma   90.00
#
_symmetry.space_group_name_H-M   'P 1'
#
loop_
_entity.id
_entity.type
_entity.pdbx_description
1 polymer ?
#
loop_
_entity_poly.entity_id
_entity_poly.type
_entity_poly.pdbx_seq_one_letter_code
_entity_poly.pdbx_strand_id
1 'polypeptide(L)'
;LSRRQRQMCIRDRQINLTRVPKHIAIIMDGNGRWAKERGLDRSEGHRKGLDVVHEITDAAAEVGVQYLTLYAFSTENWNRPQAEVDALMALVVFGIERETPGMVEKGVRLSVIGDLDRLPSDVKARLLKCIRDTSGGERIVLNLALSYSSRWEIARAARCIAQEVQKGRLSVDDITETTVDEFMTTVNMPNPDLLIRTGGEIRLSNFLLWQLSYAEFYFTEEYWPDFTGESLYRAIVEYQARERRFGKTSEQL
;
A
#
# COMPACT_ATOMS: atom_id res chain seq x y z
N LEU A 1 14.05 -16.15 14.30
CA LEU A 1 13.03 -16.86 15.10
C LEU A 1 12.53 -18.08 14.35
N SER A 2 12.43 -19.24 15.03
CA SER A 2 11.86 -20.46 14.44
C SER A 2 10.37 -20.28 14.15
N ARG A 3 9.79 -21.10 13.22
CA ARG A 3 8.35 -21.07 12.91
C ARG A 3 7.48 -21.23 14.18
N ARG A 4 7.93 -22.03 15.15
CA ARG A 4 7.27 -22.21 16.46
C ARG A 4 7.35 -20.96 17.34
N GLN A 5 8.48 -20.26 17.36
CA GLN A 5 8.64 -19.01 18.12
C GLN A 5 7.78 -17.89 17.52
N ARG A 6 7.66 -17.81 16.18
CA ARG A 6 6.77 -16.86 15.50
C ARG A 6 5.29 -17.15 15.76
N GLN A 7 4.88 -18.42 15.73
CA GLN A 7 3.51 -18.81 16.08
C GLN A 7 3.17 -18.56 17.56
N MET A 8 4.15 -18.69 18.47
CA MET A 8 3.97 -18.37 19.88
C MET A 8 3.78 -16.86 20.09
N CYS A 9 4.56 -16.00 19.41
CA CYS A 9 4.38 -14.55 19.43
C CYS A 9 3.01 -14.09 18.89
N ILE A 10 2.50 -14.72 17.85
CA ILE A 10 1.15 -14.41 17.30
C ILE A 10 0.04 -14.80 18.28
N ARG A 11 0.17 -15.94 18.97
CA ARG A 11 -0.79 -16.38 20.00
C ARG A 11 -0.79 -15.48 21.24
N ASP A 12 0.38 -15.02 21.66
CA ASP A 12 0.51 -14.13 22.83
C ASP A 12 -0.09 -12.72 22.56
N ARG A 13 -0.31 -12.34 21.28
CA ARG A 13 -0.81 -11.02 20.89
C ARG A 13 -2.32 -10.94 20.66
N GLN A 14 -3.07 -11.99 20.97
CA GLN A 14 -4.54 -12.01 20.86
C GLN A 14 -5.10 -11.76 19.43
N ILE A 15 -4.29 -11.95 18.38
CA ILE A 15 -4.78 -11.82 16.99
C ILE A 15 -5.70 -13.01 16.69
N ASN A 16 -6.94 -12.69 16.34
CA ASN A 16 -7.87 -13.66 15.79
C ASN A 16 -7.62 -13.83 14.28
N LEU A 17 -6.99 -14.94 13.88
CA LEU A 17 -6.62 -15.20 12.48
C LEU A 17 -7.82 -15.34 11.52
N THR A 18 -9.04 -15.52 12.05
CA THR A 18 -10.27 -15.57 11.21
C THR A 18 -10.85 -14.20 10.92
N ARG A 19 -10.35 -13.14 11.58
CA ARG A 19 -10.81 -11.74 11.45
C ARG A 19 -9.70 -10.79 11.03
N VAL A 20 -8.68 -11.29 10.35
CA VAL A 20 -7.58 -10.47 9.82
C VAL A 20 -8.10 -9.64 8.63
N PRO A 21 -7.71 -8.35 8.53
CA PRO A 21 -8.02 -7.55 7.34
C PRO A 21 -7.42 -8.20 6.10
N LYS A 22 -8.23 -8.36 5.05
CA LYS A 22 -7.76 -8.95 3.78
C LYS A 22 -6.77 -8.02 3.07
N HIS A 23 -7.03 -6.73 3.14
CA HIS A 23 -6.22 -5.70 2.51
C HIS A 23 -5.87 -4.60 3.51
N ILE A 24 -4.58 -4.37 3.70
CA ILE A 24 -4.03 -3.26 4.50
C ILE A 24 -3.38 -2.26 3.56
N ALA A 25 -3.73 -0.97 3.71
CA ALA A 25 -3.06 0.14 3.04
C ALA A 25 -2.21 0.91 4.06
N ILE A 26 -0.98 1.33 3.69
CA ILE A 26 -0.07 2.03 4.60
C ILE A 26 0.46 3.31 3.95
N ILE A 27 0.31 4.45 4.66
CA ILE A 27 1.01 5.70 4.36
C ILE A 27 2.29 5.73 5.20
N MET A 28 3.42 5.53 4.54
CA MET A 28 4.76 5.41 5.13
C MET A 28 5.35 6.79 5.44
N ASP A 29 4.83 7.47 6.46
CA ASP A 29 5.26 8.82 6.83
C ASP A 29 6.28 8.83 7.98
N GLY A 30 7.04 9.92 8.07
CA GLY A 30 8.00 10.16 9.14
C GLY A 30 9.47 9.91 8.77
N ASN A 31 9.80 9.38 7.58
CA ASN A 31 11.19 9.06 7.18
C ASN A 31 12.15 10.24 7.35
N GLY A 32 11.76 11.43 6.86
CA GLY A 32 12.61 12.62 6.95
C GLY A 32 12.74 13.16 8.37
N ARG A 33 11.70 13.10 9.19
CA ARG A 33 11.73 13.51 10.61
C ARG A 33 12.60 12.58 11.42
N TRP A 34 12.46 11.29 11.21
CA TRP A 34 13.30 10.24 11.80
C TRP A 34 14.80 10.50 11.57
N ALA A 35 15.19 10.80 10.33
CA ALA A 35 16.57 11.10 9.99
C ALA A 35 17.05 12.40 10.65
N LYS A 36 16.24 13.47 10.59
CA LYS A 36 16.57 14.77 11.18
C LYS A 36 16.82 14.69 12.70
N GLU A 37 15.99 13.95 13.44
CA GLU A 37 16.16 13.76 14.89
C GLU A 37 17.45 13.04 15.26
N ARG A 38 18.01 12.26 14.31
CA ARG A 38 19.26 11.50 14.48
C ARG A 38 20.48 12.19 13.85
N GLY A 39 20.31 13.43 13.37
CA GLY A 39 21.39 14.16 12.70
C GLY A 39 21.82 13.54 11.37
N LEU A 40 20.94 12.76 10.72
CA LEU A 40 21.20 12.08 9.45
C LEU A 40 20.54 12.82 8.28
N ASP A 41 21.05 12.58 7.09
CA ASP A 41 20.42 13.06 5.86
C ASP A 41 19.06 12.39 5.65
N ARG A 42 18.13 13.13 5.04
CA ARG A 42 16.76 12.66 4.75
C ARG A 42 16.74 11.35 3.97
N SER A 43 17.70 11.13 3.09
CA SER A 43 17.87 9.91 2.30
C SER A 43 18.10 8.66 3.16
N GLU A 44 18.78 8.80 4.31
CA GLU A 44 19.02 7.68 5.23
C GLU A 44 17.71 7.18 5.86
N GLY A 45 16.78 8.10 6.20
CA GLY A 45 15.45 7.71 6.67
C GLY A 45 14.67 6.91 5.62
N HIS A 46 14.72 7.32 4.35
CA HIS A 46 14.09 6.58 3.26
C HIS A 46 14.76 5.23 3.01
N ARG A 47 16.10 5.16 3.12
CA ARG A 47 16.84 3.89 3.00
C ARG A 47 16.47 2.92 4.11
N LYS A 48 16.41 3.39 5.37
CA LYS A 48 15.96 2.58 6.50
C LYS A 48 14.51 2.11 6.31
N GLY A 49 13.66 2.99 5.76
CA GLY A 49 12.27 2.66 5.44
C GLY A 49 12.10 1.50 4.45
N LEU A 50 13.06 1.24 3.55
CA LEU A 50 13.01 0.07 2.66
C LEU A 50 13.16 -1.25 3.42
N ASP A 51 14.01 -1.32 4.45
CA ASP A 51 14.18 -2.53 5.26
C ASP A 51 12.87 -2.86 6.00
N VAL A 52 12.14 -1.82 6.42
CA VAL A 52 10.82 -1.97 7.06
C VAL A 52 9.78 -2.55 6.10
N VAL A 53 9.81 -2.18 4.80
CA VAL A 53 8.90 -2.77 3.80
C VAL A 53 9.00 -4.29 3.79
N HIS A 54 10.22 -4.83 3.81
CA HIS A 54 10.45 -6.27 3.84
C HIS A 54 9.84 -6.91 5.11
N GLU A 55 10.16 -6.37 6.29
CA GLU A 55 9.66 -6.87 7.58
C GLU A 55 8.13 -6.87 7.65
N ILE A 56 7.50 -5.75 7.25
CA ILE A 56 6.05 -5.59 7.31
C ILE A 56 5.34 -6.49 6.30
N THR A 57 5.92 -6.69 5.10
CA THR A 57 5.38 -7.63 4.12
C THR A 57 5.37 -9.05 4.65
N ASP A 58 6.46 -9.49 5.28
CA ASP A 58 6.54 -10.81 5.89
C ASP A 58 5.56 -10.95 7.07
N ALA A 59 5.50 -9.95 7.96
CA ALA A 59 4.59 -9.94 9.11
C ALA A 59 3.11 -9.97 8.67
N ALA A 60 2.74 -9.20 7.65
CA ALA A 60 1.39 -9.19 7.09
C ALA A 60 1.02 -10.56 6.51
N ALA A 61 1.93 -11.16 5.72
CA ALA A 61 1.71 -12.48 5.14
C ALA A 61 1.62 -13.59 6.20
N GLU A 62 2.36 -13.49 7.30
CA GLU A 62 2.32 -14.46 8.41
C GLU A 62 0.95 -14.56 9.08
N VAL A 63 0.23 -13.45 9.20
CA VAL A 63 -1.10 -13.42 9.82
C VAL A 63 -2.25 -13.64 8.83
N GLY A 64 -1.94 -13.75 7.52
CA GLY A 64 -2.93 -14.08 6.50
C GLY A 64 -3.51 -12.86 5.75
N VAL A 65 -2.86 -11.69 5.84
CA VAL A 65 -3.17 -10.55 4.96
C VAL A 65 -2.88 -10.93 3.52
N GLN A 66 -3.83 -10.67 2.61
CA GLN A 66 -3.72 -11.05 1.20
C GLN A 66 -3.15 -9.93 0.33
N TYR A 67 -3.41 -8.67 0.69
CA TYR A 67 -2.98 -7.48 -0.05
C TYR A 67 -2.39 -6.46 0.91
N LEU A 68 -1.22 -5.95 0.57
CA LEU A 68 -0.55 -4.86 1.28
C LEU A 68 -0.23 -3.75 0.29
N THR A 69 -0.93 -2.61 0.39
CA THR A 69 -0.67 -1.45 -0.47
C THR A 69 0.14 -0.40 0.28
N LEU A 70 1.30 -0.04 -0.26
CA LEU A 70 2.21 0.95 0.32
C LEU A 70 2.25 2.22 -0.52
N TYR A 71 2.03 3.38 0.11
CA TYR A 71 2.14 4.69 -0.55
C TYR A 71 3.59 5.12 -0.66
N ALA A 72 4.24 4.74 -1.76
CA ALA A 72 5.67 4.92 -1.95
C ALA A 72 6.04 6.27 -2.57
N PHE A 73 5.23 6.78 -3.54
CA PHE A 73 5.48 8.07 -4.20
C PHE A 73 4.19 8.69 -4.74
N SER A 74 3.82 9.87 -4.23
CA SER A 74 2.63 10.57 -4.66
C SER A 74 2.85 11.44 -5.91
N THR A 75 1.78 11.79 -6.62
CA THR A 75 1.86 12.75 -7.74
C THR A 75 2.36 14.13 -7.28
N GLU A 76 2.08 14.52 -6.04
CA GLU A 76 2.55 15.77 -5.44
C GLU A 76 4.06 15.77 -5.20
N ASN A 77 4.68 14.60 -5.01
CA ASN A 77 6.12 14.49 -4.80
C ASN A 77 6.95 14.91 -6.02
N TRP A 78 6.37 14.91 -7.22
CA TRP A 78 7.02 15.46 -8.42
C TRP A 78 7.33 16.96 -8.32
N ASN A 79 6.67 17.70 -7.41
CA ASN A 79 6.93 19.12 -7.16
C ASN A 79 8.11 19.37 -6.20
N ARG A 80 8.77 18.32 -5.71
CA ARG A 80 9.98 18.43 -4.89
C ARG A 80 11.19 18.83 -5.74
N PRO A 81 12.29 19.30 -5.14
CA PRO A 81 13.54 19.53 -5.88
C PRO A 81 13.93 18.29 -6.69
N GLN A 82 14.36 18.49 -7.96
CA GLN A 82 14.64 17.39 -8.89
C GLN A 82 15.64 16.38 -8.32
N ALA A 83 16.70 16.85 -7.63
CA ALA A 83 17.66 15.96 -6.99
C ALA A 83 17.03 15.02 -5.93
N GLU A 84 16.02 15.48 -5.20
CA GLU A 84 15.28 14.63 -4.25
C GLU A 84 14.41 13.61 -4.99
N VAL A 85 13.74 14.02 -6.07
CA VAL A 85 12.94 13.12 -6.91
C VAL A 85 13.82 12.01 -7.52
N ASP A 86 14.96 12.37 -8.09
CA ASP A 86 15.90 11.42 -8.71
C ASP A 86 16.43 10.42 -7.67
N ALA A 87 16.79 10.91 -6.48
CA ALA A 87 17.24 10.06 -5.38
C ALA A 87 16.15 9.08 -4.91
N LEU A 88 14.89 9.53 -4.81
CA LEU A 88 13.78 8.67 -4.44
C LEU A 88 13.47 7.63 -5.51
N MET A 89 13.51 7.99 -6.80
CA MET A 89 13.33 7.03 -7.89
C MET A 89 14.44 5.98 -7.91
N ALA A 90 15.70 6.39 -7.77
CA ALA A 90 16.82 5.47 -7.66
C ALA A 90 16.68 4.51 -6.47
N LEU A 91 16.21 5.01 -5.33
CA LEU A 91 15.97 4.22 -4.12
C LEU A 91 14.86 3.19 -4.31
N VAL A 92 13.74 3.58 -4.96
CA VAL A 92 12.64 2.66 -5.28
C VAL A 92 13.12 1.52 -6.16
N VAL A 93 13.85 1.83 -7.23
CA VAL A 93 14.40 0.80 -8.14
C VAL A 93 15.38 -0.12 -7.42
N PHE A 94 16.33 0.46 -6.68
CA PHE A 94 17.29 -0.31 -5.89
C PHE A 94 16.58 -1.26 -4.91
N GLY A 95 15.58 -0.75 -4.18
CA GLY A 95 14.81 -1.56 -3.22
C GLY A 95 14.09 -2.71 -3.89
N ILE A 96 13.36 -2.44 -4.99
CA ILE A 96 12.61 -3.47 -5.70
C ILE A 96 13.54 -4.55 -6.27
N GLU A 97 14.65 -4.18 -6.91
CA GLU A 97 15.59 -5.14 -7.48
C GLU A 97 16.28 -5.99 -6.40
N ARG A 98 16.67 -5.35 -5.29
CA ARG A 98 17.27 -6.06 -4.14
C ARG A 98 16.31 -7.10 -3.56
N GLU A 99 15.03 -6.75 -3.43
CA GLU A 99 14.02 -7.60 -2.78
C GLU A 99 13.41 -8.65 -3.73
N THR A 100 13.49 -8.47 -5.06
CA THR A 100 12.85 -9.36 -6.04
C THR A 100 13.20 -10.85 -5.85
N PRO A 101 14.46 -11.26 -5.65
CA PRO A 101 14.78 -12.69 -5.44
C PRO A 101 14.10 -13.26 -4.20
N GLY A 102 14.11 -12.51 -3.09
CA GLY A 102 13.42 -12.91 -1.85
C GLY A 102 11.90 -12.94 -1.99
N MET A 103 11.31 -12.02 -2.76
CA MET A 103 9.87 -12.03 -3.08
C MET A 103 9.50 -13.30 -3.84
N VAL A 104 10.27 -13.69 -4.86
CA VAL A 104 10.04 -14.93 -5.62
C VAL A 104 10.11 -16.15 -4.71
N GLU A 105 11.17 -16.26 -3.89
CA GLU A 105 11.36 -17.38 -2.96
C GLU A 105 10.20 -17.49 -1.94
N LYS A 106 9.71 -16.35 -1.43
CA LYS A 106 8.67 -16.29 -0.41
C LYS A 106 7.25 -16.30 -0.98
N GLY A 107 7.08 -16.33 -2.29
CA GLY A 107 5.77 -16.30 -2.95
C GLY A 107 5.05 -14.95 -2.83
N VAL A 108 5.79 -13.84 -2.71
CA VAL A 108 5.26 -12.48 -2.74
C VAL A 108 5.09 -12.03 -4.18
N ARG A 109 3.90 -11.56 -4.58
CA ARG A 109 3.63 -10.99 -5.88
C ARG A 109 3.69 -9.47 -5.82
N LEU A 110 4.57 -8.86 -6.60
CA LEU A 110 4.63 -7.40 -6.76
C LEU A 110 3.55 -6.90 -7.72
N SER A 111 2.85 -5.87 -7.32
CA SER A 111 1.92 -5.10 -8.14
C SER A 111 2.21 -3.60 -7.99
N VAL A 112 1.75 -2.80 -8.95
CA VAL A 112 1.94 -1.35 -8.89
C VAL A 112 0.70 -0.64 -9.42
N ILE A 113 0.30 0.43 -8.74
CA ILE A 113 -0.74 1.37 -9.16
C ILE A 113 -0.16 2.78 -9.30
N GLY A 114 -0.74 3.58 -10.19
CA GLY A 114 -0.38 4.97 -10.43
C GLY A 114 -0.02 5.28 -11.87
N ASP A 115 0.50 6.48 -12.11
CA ASP A 115 0.90 6.97 -13.43
C ASP A 115 2.32 6.49 -13.79
N LEU A 116 2.42 5.26 -14.29
CA LEU A 116 3.70 4.67 -14.68
C LEU A 116 4.28 5.30 -15.95
N ASP A 117 3.48 6.02 -16.75
CA ASP A 117 3.96 6.69 -17.95
C ASP A 117 4.77 7.95 -17.62
N ARG A 118 4.60 8.48 -16.40
CA ARG A 118 5.37 9.61 -15.90
C ARG A 118 6.74 9.20 -15.33
N LEU A 119 6.97 7.91 -15.08
CA LEU A 119 8.25 7.42 -14.59
C LEU A 119 9.32 7.49 -15.68
N PRO A 120 10.61 7.71 -15.35
CA PRO A 120 11.71 7.53 -16.30
C PRO A 120 11.65 6.14 -16.94
N SER A 121 11.97 6.08 -18.23
CA SER A 121 11.78 4.85 -19.03
C SER A 121 12.57 3.64 -18.50
N ASP A 122 13.77 3.87 -17.99
CA ASP A 122 14.62 2.84 -17.37
C ASP A 122 14.02 2.35 -16.05
N VAL A 123 13.54 3.26 -15.18
CA VAL A 123 12.82 2.93 -13.92
C VAL A 123 11.59 2.08 -14.23
N LYS A 124 10.77 2.50 -15.20
CA LYS A 124 9.58 1.76 -15.62
C LYS A 124 9.93 0.36 -16.14
N ALA A 125 10.95 0.24 -16.99
CA ALA A 125 11.37 -1.04 -17.55
C ALA A 125 11.82 -2.04 -16.46
N ARG A 126 12.63 -1.57 -15.50
CA ARG A 126 13.12 -2.37 -14.37
C ARG A 126 11.97 -2.80 -13.45
N LEU A 127 11.06 -1.88 -13.14
CA LEU A 127 9.85 -2.16 -12.37
C LEU A 127 8.98 -3.24 -13.02
N LEU A 128 8.70 -3.11 -14.32
CA LEU A 128 7.91 -4.09 -15.07
C LEU A 128 8.60 -5.47 -15.16
N LYS A 129 9.94 -5.51 -15.15
CA LYS A 129 10.69 -6.77 -15.05
C LYS A 129 10.42 -7.43 -13.70
N CYS A 130 10.55 -6.71 -12.58
CA CYS A 130 10.32 -7.26 -11.24
C CYS A 130 8.88 -7.75 -11.05
N ILE A 131 7.89 -7.04 -11.61
CA ILE A 131 6.47 -7.48 -11.62
C ILE A 131 6.33 -8.82 -12.36
N ARG A 132 6.96 -8.98 -13.53
CA ARG A 132 6.93 -10.26 -14.25
C ARG A 132 7.62 -11.38 -13.48
N ASP A 133 8.80 -11.12 -12.94
CA ASP A 133 9.60 -12.10 -12.19
C ASP A 133 8.84 -12.63 -10.95
N THR A 134 8.01 -11.80 -10.31
CA THR A 134 7.22 -12.15 -9.11
C THR A 134 5.79 -12.60 -9.40
N SER A 135 5.37 -12.67 -10.67
CA SER A 135 3.98 -12.91 -11.09
C SER A 135 3.37 -14.22 -10.59
N GLY A 136 4.19 -15.24 -10.32
CA GLY A 136 3.78 -16.53 -9.76
C GLY A 136 3.57 -16.54 -8.24
N GLY A 137 3.76 -15.42 -7.54
CA GLY A 137 3.58 -15.35 -6.08
C GLY A 137 2.09 -15.42 -5.69
N GLU A 138 1.77 -16.27 -4.70
CA GLU A 138 0.39 -16.49 -4.23
C GLU A 138 0.22 -16.20 -2.72
N ARG A 139 1.32 -15.95 -1.99
CA ARG A 139 1.29 -15.78 -0.54
C ARG A 139 0.70 -14.44 -0.11
N ILE A 140 1.08 -13.36 -0.79
CA ILE A 140 0.61 -11.99 -0.56
C ILE A 140 0.88 -11.14 -1.81
N VAL A 141 0.01 -10.18 -2.09
CA VAL A 141 0.26 -9.14 -3.09
C VAL A 141 0.82 -7.91 -2.39
N LEU A 142 2.09 -7.58 -2.66
CA LEU A 142 2.67 -6.29 -2.31
C LEU A 142 2.40 -5.31 -3.44
N ASN A 143 1.52 -4.34 -3.20
CA ASN A 143 1.14 -3.32 -4.17
C ASN A 143 1.80 -2.00 -3.82
N LEU A 144 2.54 -1.40 -4.74
CA LEU A 144 3.19 -0.10 -4.55
C LEU A 144 2.40 0.99 -5.29
N ALA A 145 1.95 2.01 -4.57
CA ALA A 145 1.39 3.22 -5.17
C ALA A 145 2.55 4.17 -5.54
N LEU A 146 2.90 4.21 -6.83
CA LEU A 146 3.99 4.99 -7.42
C LEU A 146 3.44 6.02 -8.39
N SER A 147 3.87 7.28 -8.25
CA SER A 147 3.30 8.39 -9.05
C SER A 147 1.77 8.38 -8.98
N TYR A 148 1.25 8.10 -7.78
CA TYR A 148 -0.16 7.85 -7.52
C TYR A 148 -0.79 9.03 -6.75
N SER A 149 -2.02 9.36 -7.08
CA SER A 149 -2.94 10.06 -6.20
C SER A 149 -4.38 9.72 -6.58
N SER A 150 -5.27 9.72 -5.60
CA SER A 150 -6.66 9.32 -5.82
C SER A 150 -7.40 10.26 -6.77
N ARG A 151 -7.16 11.57 -6.68
CA ARG A 151 -7.78 12.54 -7.60
C ARG A 151 -7.33 12.35 -9.04
N TRP A 152 -6.05 12.03 -9.28
CA TRP A 152 -5.55 11.64 -10.60
C TRP A 152 -6.24 10.36 -11.09
N GLU A 153 -6.34 9.36 -10.24
CA GLU A 153 -6.94 8.05 -10.57
C GLU A 153 -8.42 8.20 -10.95
N ILE A 154 -9.21 8.95 -10.14
CA ILE A 154 -10.64 9.22 -10.42
C ILE A 154 -10.79 9.97 -11.76
N ALA A 155 -9.98 10.99 -12.00
CA ALA A 155 -10.01 11.74 -13.26
C ALA A 155 -9.64 10.85 -14.47
N ARG A 156 -8.68 9.90 -14.27
CA ARG A 156 -8.31 8.91 -15.27
C ARG A 156 -9.48 7.94 -15.54
N ALA A 157 -10.10 7.40 -14.49
CA ALA A 157 -11.25 6.50 -14.61
C ALA A 157 -12.41 7.18 -15.38
N ALA A 158 -12.77 8.41 -14.99
CA ALA A 158 -13.79 9.21 -15.69
C ALA A 158 -13.49 9.41 -17.18
N ARG A 159 -12.22 9.69 -17.52
CA ARG A 159 -11.79 9.80 -18.93
C ARG A 159 -11.93 8.49 -19.69
N CYS A 160 -11.52 7.38 -19.08
CA CYS A 160 -11.64 6.06 -19.70
C CYS A 160 -13.13 5.69 -19.93
N ILE A 161 -13.99 5.92 -18.95
CA ILE A 161 -15.44 5.71 -19.06
C ILE A 161 -16.01 6.55 -20.23
N ALA A 162 -15.70 7.85 -20.30
CA ALA A 162 -16.14 8.73 -21.39
C ALA A 162 -15.69 8.21 -22.77
N GLN A 163 -14.48 7.66 -22.86
CA GLN A 163 -13.98 7.05 -24.11
C GLN A 163 -14.77 5.79 -24.50
N GLU A 164 -15.16 4.96 -23.53
CA GLU A 164 -16.00 3.76 -23.82
C GLU A 164 -17.40 4.15 -24.26
N VAL A 165 -17.98 5.18 -23.64
CA VAL A 165 -19.26 5.75 -24.09
C VAL A 165 -19.15 6.31 -25.52
N GLN A 166 -18.11 7.08 -25.84
CA GLN A 166 -17.87 7.62 -27.17
C GLN A 166 -17.73 6.53 -28.22
N LYS A 167 -17.14 5.39 -27.88
CA LYS A 167 -16.99 4.22 -28.75
C LYS A 167 -18.25 3.35 -28.85
N GLY A 168 -19.34 3.71 -28.15
CA GLY A 168 -20.59 2.95 -28.13
C GLY A 168 -20.51 1.60 -27.39
N ARG A 169 -19.47 1.39 -26.54
CA ARG A 169 -19.31 0.17 -25.75
C ARG A 169 -19.93 0.23 -24.36
N LEU A 170 -20.29 1.43 -23.93
CA LEU A 170 -20.97 1.69 -22.66
C LEU A 170 -22.07 2.73 -22.87
N SER A 171 -23.27 2.51 -22.32
CA SER A 171 -24.29 3.56 -22.25
C SER A 171 -24.05 4.47 -21.04
N VAL A 172 -24.41 5.75 -21.16
CA VAL A 172 -24.36 6.69 -20.03
C VAL A 172 -25.24 6.20 -18.89
N ASP A 173 -26.41 5.60 -19.21
CA ASP A 173 -27.37 5.11 -18.23
C ASP A 173 -26.87 3.85 -17.47
N ASP A 174 -25.85 3.15 -17.98
CA ASP A 174 -25.24 1.97 -17.35
C ASP A 174 -24.04 2.33 -16.46
N ILE A 175 -23.70 3.61 -16.32
CA ILE A 175 -22.60 4.05 -15.45
C ILE A 175 -23.07 3.98 -13.99
N THR A 176 -22.45 3.06 -13.23
CA THR A 176 -22.68 2.82 -11.81
C THR A 176 -21.38 2.94 -11.01
N GLU A 177 -21.44 2.80 -9.68
CA GLU A 177 -20.24 2.71 -8.82
C GLU A 177 -19.35 1.53 -9.25
N THR A 178 -19.95 0.39 -9.59
CA THR A 178 -19.21 -0.78 -10.10
C THR A 178 -18.48 -0.47 -11.41
N THR A 179 -19.11 0.30 -12.30
CA THR A 179 -18.45 0.75 -13.53
C THR A 179 -17.21 1.59 -13.20
N VAL A 180 -17.29 2.47 -12.20
CA VAL A 180 -16.13 3.26 -11.77
C VAL A 180 -15.02 2.35 -11.22
N ASP A 181 -15.37 1.37 -10.38
CA ASP A 181 -14.42 0.38 -9.82
C ASP A 181 -13.66 -0.36 -10.92
N GLU A 182 -14.33 -0.75 -12.02
CA GLU A 182 -13.72 -1.45 -13.16
C GLU A 182 -12.66 -0.62 -13.89
N PHE A 183 -12.75 0.71 -13.81
CA PHE A 183 -11.77 1.62 -14.43
C PHE A 183 -10.71 2.14 -13.46
N MET A 184 -10.78 1.79 -12.16
CA MET A 184 -9.73 2.10 -11.19
C MET A 184 -8.48 1.24 -11.43
N THR A 185 -7.32 1.74 -11.04
CA THR A 185 -6.06 0.97 -11.13
C THR A 185 -6.02 -0.19 -10.11
N THR A 186 -6.95 -0.21 -9.17
CA THR A 186 -7.13 -1.23 -8.13
C THR A 186 -8.17 -2.31 -8.48
N VAL A 187 -8.68 -2.36 -9.71
CA VAL A 187 -9.77 -3.25 -10.16
C VAL A 187 -9.60 -4.73 -9.79
N ASN A 188 -8.37 -5.22 -9.70
CA ASN A 188 -8.06 -6.62 -9.38
C ASN A 188 -7.77 -6.87 -7.89
N MET A 189 -8.08 -5.92 -7.02
CA MET A 189 -7.84 -6.00 -5.58
C MET A 189 -9.11 -5.62 -4.81
N PRO A 190 -9.38 -6.26 -3.66
CA PRO A 190 -10.43 -5.78 -2.77
C PRO A 190 -10.07 -4.40 -2.22
N ASN A 191 -11.09 -3.63 -1.84
CA ASN A 191 -10.88 -2.38 -1.13
C ASN A 191 -10.14 -2.61 0.20
N PRO A 192 -9.30 -1.68 0.68
CA PRO A 192 -8.64 -1.83 1.97
C PRO A 192 -9.64 -1.92 3.13
N ASP A 193 -9.42 -2.86 4.02
CA ASP A 193 -10.15 -2.98 5.29
C ASP A 193 -9.57 -2.05 6.35
N LEU A 194 -8.24 -1.86 6.32
CA LEU A 194 -7.49 -1.08 7.29
C LEU A 194 -6.49 -0.15 6.58
N LEU A 195 -6.55 1.14 6.91
CA LEU A 195 -5.51 2.10 6.58
C LEU A 195 -4.67 2.37 7.82
N ILE A 196 -3.35 2.26 7.69
CA ILE A 196 -2.38 2.65 8.70
C ILE A 196 -1.63 3.89 8.21
N ARG A 197 -1.45 4.90 9.05
CA ARG A 197 -0.54 6.00 8.78
C ARG A 197 0.42 6.19 9.95
N THR A 198 1.72 6.17 9.65
CA THR A 198 2.81 6.44 10.58
C THR A 198 3.15 7.93 10.63
N GLY A 199 3.90 8.36 11.64
CA GLY A 199 4.44 9.71 11.73
C GLY A 199 3.52 10.76 12.33
N GLY A 200 2.43 10.40 13.03
CA GLY A 200 1.60 11.31 13.84
C GLY A 200 0.65 12.21 13.06
N GLU A 201 0.57 12.08 11.74
CA GLU A 201 -0.31 12.92 10.93
C GLU A 201 -1.68 12.25 10.70
N ILE A 202 -2.77 13.02 10.87
CA ILE A 202 -4.16 12.53 10.78
C ILE A 202 -4.80 13.08 9.50
N ARG A 203 -4.36 12.58 8.35
CA ARG A 203 -4.90 12.91 7.02
C ARG A 203 -4.58 11.83 6.00
N LEU A 204 -5.38 11.72 4.93
CA LEU A 204 -5.21 10.71 3.86
C LEU A 204 -4.22 11.10 2.77
N SER A 205 -3.87 12.37 2.67
CA SER A 205 -2.92 12.89 1.67
C SER A 205 -3.22 12.41 0.24
N ASN A 206 -4.50 12.45 -0.16
CA ASN A 206 -4.94 12.08 -1.52
C ASN A 206 -4.63 10.60 -1.87
N PHE A 207 -4.63 9.70 -0.87
CA PHE A 207 -4.38 8.28 -1.03
C PHE A 207 -5.68 7.48 -0.97
N LEU A 208 -5.96 6.69 -2.00
CA LEU A 208 -7.07 5.72 -2.12
C LEU A 208 -8.45 6.24 -1.64
N LEU A 209 -8.81 7.52 -1.93
CA LEU A 209 -10.03 8.15 -1.40
C LEU A 209 -11.30 7.37 -1.75
N TRP A 210 -11.38 6.82 -2.97
CA TRP A 210 -12.51 6.01 -3.42
C TRP A 210 -12.57 4.68 -2.66
N GLN A 211 -11.44 3.98 -2.59
CA GLN A 211 -11.34 2.64 -2.03
C GLN A 211 -11.42 2.59 -0.49
N LEU A 212 -11.11 3.70 0.19
CA LEU A 212 -11.11 3.80 1.65
C LEU A 212 -12.48 4.17 2.24
N SER A 213 -13.55 4.21 1.44
CA SER A 213 -14.88 4.66 1.86
C SER A 213 -15.42 3.95 3.11
N TYR A 214 -15.05 2.68 3.33
CA TYR A 214 -15.45 1.86 4.47
C TYR A 214 -14.28 1.25 5.24
N ALA A 215 -13.07 1.76 5.02
CA ALA A 215 -11.89 1.29 5.73
C ALA A 215 -11.84 1.80 7.17
N GLU A 216 -11.31 1.00 8.08
CA GLU A 216 -10.92 1.45 9.41
C GLU A 216 -9.57 2.17 9.35
N PHE A 217 -9.37 3.18 10.20
CA PHE A 217 -8.14 3.98 10.22
C PHE A 217 -7.38 3.76 11.52
N TYR A 218 -6.07 3.58 11.39
CA TYR A 218 -5.12 3.52 12.48
C TYR A 218 -4.01 4.55 12.26
N PHE A 219 -3.91 5.53 13.15
CA PHE A 219 -2.89 6.56 13.13
C PHE A 219 -1.92 6.34 14.29
N THR A 220 -0.60 6.40 14.03
CA THR A 220 0.42 6.23 15.06
C THR A 220 1.49 7.32 14.98
N GLU A 221 2.01 7.71 16.14
CA GLU A 221 3.15 8.63 16.27
C GLU A 221 4.47 8.00 15.81
N GLU A 222 4.55 6.65 15.76
CA GLU A 222 5.74 5.95 15.32
C GLU A 222 6.12 6.40 13.92
N TYR A 223 7.38 6.73 13.68
CA TYR A 223 7.91 6.98 12.34
C TYR A 223 8.03 5.67 11.55
N TRP A 224 7.83 5.74 10.23
CA TRP A 224 7.94 4.54 9.39
C TRP A 224 9.24 3.74 9.59
N PRO A 225 10.46 4.35 9.70
CA PRO A 225 11.68 3.59 9.93
C PRO A 225 11.75 2.81 11.25
N ASP A 226 10.93 3.17 12.23
CA ASP A 226 10.83 2.50 13.53
C ASP A 226 9.60 1.57 13.63
N PHE A 227 8.72 1.56 12.60
CA PHE A 227 7.52 0.73 12.56
C PHE A 227 7.91 -0.75 12.35
N THR A 228 7.44 -1.63 13.21
CA THR A 228 7.82 -3.05 13.25
C THR A 228 6.65 -3.98 12.97
N GLY A 229 6.92 -5.28 12.78
CA GLY A 229 5.87 -6.30 12.74
C GLY A 229 4.98 -6.29 13.99
N GLU A 230 5.55 -5.94 15.16
CA GLU A 230 4.80 -5.76 16.42
C GLU A 230 3.80 -4.60 16.31
N SER A 231 4.23 -3.49 15.72
CA SER A 231 3.37 -2.32 15.50
C SER A 231 2.22 -2.63 14.54
N LEU A 232 2.50 -3.42 13.48
CA LEU A 232 1.46 -3.92 12.57
C LEU A 232 0.45 -4.79 13.30
N TYR A 233 0.92 -5.70 14.16
CA TYR A 233 0.02 -6.59 14.90
C TYR A 233 -0.85 -5.83 15.90
N ARG A 234 -0.33 -4.78 16.56
CA ARG A 234 -1.15 -3.89 17.39
C ARG A 234 -2.26 -3.20 16.60
N ALA A 235 -1.95 -2.70 15.40
CA ALA A 235 -2.94 -2.10 14.51
C ALA A 235 -4.03 -3.12 14.11
N ILE A 236 -3.67 -4.37 13.85
CA ILE A 236 -4.62 -5.44 13.52
C ILE A 236 -5.51 -5.79 14.73
N VAL A 237 -4.95 -5.87 15.94
CA VAL A 237 -5.73 -6.14 17.17
C VAL A 237 -6.74 -5.01 17.42
N GLU A 238 -6.32 -3.74 17.24
CA GLU A 238 -7.23 -2.61 17.38
C GLU A 238 -8.34 -2.62 16.31
N TYR A 239 -8.00 -2.94 15.05
CA TYR A 239 -8.99 -3.15 14.00
C TYR A 239 -10.01 -4.24 14.40
N GLN A 240 -9.58 -5.36 14.95
CA GLN A 240 -10.43 -6.48 15.37
C GLN A 240 -11.34 -6.15 16.54
N ALA A 241 -10.98 -5.17 17.36
CA ALA A 241 -11.81 -4.70 18.48
C ALA A 241 -12.97 -3.81 18.02
N ARG A 242 -12.95 -3.31 16.76
CA ARG A 242 -13.99 -2.45 16.21
C ARG A 242 -15.13 -3.26 15.62
N GLU A 243 -16.36 -2.72 15.71
CA GLU A 243 -17.55 -3.26 15.06
C GLU A 243 -17.73 -2.58 13.69
N ARG A 244 -17.62 -3.36 12.61
CA ARG A 244 -17.79 -2.87 11.23
C ARG A 244 -19.26 -2.98 10.81
N ARG A 245 -19.94 -1.84 10.70
CA ARG A 245 -21.39 -1.79 10.49
C ARG A 245 -21.82 -1.66 9.02
N PHE A 246 -21.00 -1.13 8.15
CA PHE A 246 -21.31 -0.90 6.72
C PHE A 246 -22.67 -0.21 6.51
N GLY A 247 -22.97 0.80 7.32
CA GLY A 247 -24.25 1.50 7.28
C GLY A 247 -25.43 0.80 7.97
N LYS A 248 -25.23 -0.39 8.57
CA LYS A 248 -26.24 -1.12 9.36
C LYS A 248 -26.21 -0.70 10.84
N THR A 249 -27.28 -1.01 11.57
CA THR A 249 -27.28 -0.92 13.04
C THR A 249 -26.64 -2.16 13.65
N SER A 250 -26.18 -2.08 14.93
CA SER A 250 -25.57 -3.24 15.62
C SER A 250 -26.53 -4.44 15.72
N GLU A 251 -27.86 -4.19 15.71
CA GLU A 251 -28.89 -5.22 15.77
C GLU A 251 -29.11 -5.95 14.42
N GLN A 252 -28.51 -5.43 13.33
CA GLN A 252 -28.62 -6.00 11.97
C GLN A 252 -27.36 -6.79 11.55
N LEU A 253 -26.36 -6.89 12.42
CA LEU A 253 -25.14 -7.67 12.23
C LEU A 253 -25.32 -9.06 12.83
#